data_347653a6a1520818323cae34f9f196d4
#
_entry.id   347653a6a1520818323cae34f9f196d4
#
_cell.length_a   1.000
_cell.length_b   1.000
_cell.length_c   1.000
_cell.angle_alpha   90.00
_cell.angle_beta   90.00
_cell.angle_gamma   90.00
#
_symmetry.space_group_name_H-M   'P 1'
#
loop_
_entity.id
_entity.type
_entity.pdbx_description
1 polymer ?
#
loop_
_entity_poly.entity_id
_entity_poly.type
_entity_poly.pdbx_seq_one_letter_code
_entity_poly.pdbx_strand_id
1 'polypeptide(L)'
;MVRRLSLGTIAAAALLAVAVQQPAQAQATSKPVGCNLAWCPIHVEVVKNAAGAEALRVSFDEIRMAPKHTGATLTWKLMGSPDYEFRADSVTAKGANAASAAAQFPLRLISANEYAYDNRNNNALKYDYEVRVYKKGSPAGSTPLVSNGVVVNAN
;
A
#
# COMPACT_ATOMS: atom_id res chain seq x y z
N MET A 1 -29.10 -46.43 53.17
CA MET A 1 -28.34 -46.23 51.96
C MET A 1 -28.59 -44.81 51.44
N VAL A 2 -27.68 -43.88 51.69
CA VAL A 2 -27.80 -42.48 51.30
C VAL A 2 -26.80 -42.23 50.15
N ARG A 3 -27.30 -41.95 48.95
CA ARG A 3 -26.47 -41.56 47.78
C ARG A 3 -26.18 -40.04 47.84
N ARG A 4 -24.93 -39.70 47.96
CA ARG A 4 -24.44 -38.31 47.82
C ARG A 4 -24.32 -37.99 46.33
N LEU A 5 -25.04 -36.95 45.87
CA LEU A 5 -24.83 -36.30 44.59
C LEU A 5 -23.69 -35.29 44.76
N SER A 6 -22.63 -35.47 43.98
CA SER A 6 -21.56 -34.47 43.83
C SER A 6 -21.95 -33.46 42.74
N LEU A 7 -22.11 -32.19 43.12
CA LEU A 7 -22.20 -31.08 42.17
C LEU A 7 -20.82 -30.83 41.55
N GLY A 8 -20.71 -31.06 40.26
CA GLY A 8 -19.55 -30.65 39.49
C GLY A 8 -19.65 -29.17 39.13
N THR A 9 -18.69 -28.40 39.58
CA THR A 9 -18.56 -26.98 39.30
C THR A 9 -17.98 -26.83 37.86
N ILE A 10 -18.78 -26.29 36.92
CA ILE A 10 -18.34 -25.96 35.58
C ILE A 10 -17.71 -24.56 35.64
N ALA A 11 -16.40 -24.49 35.56
CA ALA A 11 -15.68 -23.22 35.39
C ALA A 11 -15.80 -22.75 33.92
N ALA A 12 -16.58 -21.70 33.69
CA ALA A 12 -16.65 -21.03 32.40
C ALA A 12 -15.43 -20.15 32.23
N ALA A 13 -14.51 -20.55 31.37
CA ALA A 13 -13.39 -19.72 30.94
C ALA A 13 -13.89 -18.67 29.92
N ALA A 14 -13.99 -17.43 30.37
CA ALA A 14 -14.27 -16.29 29.47
C ALA A 14 -13.01 -15.97 28.66
N LEU A 15 -13.02 -16.30 27.36
CA LEU A 15 -12.04 -15.86 26.38
C LEU A 15 -12.27 -14.37 26.10
N LEU A 16 -11.44 -13.50 26.66
CA LEU A 16 -11.36 -12.09 26.26
C LEU A 16 -10.70 -12.01 24.89
N ALA A 17 -11.49 -11.84 23.85
CA ALA A 17 -11.01 -11.49 22.52
C ALA A 17 -10.54 -10.02 22.55
N VAL A 18 -9.22 -9.82 22.61
CA VAL A 18 -8.62 -8.50 22.42
C VAL A 18 -8.75 -8.18 20.93
N ALA A 19 -9.73 -7.35 20.58
CA ALA A 19 -9.83 -6.77 19.25
C ALA A 19 -8.63 -5.83 19.04
N VAL A 20 -7.65 -6.27 18.27
CA VAL A 20 -6.58 -5.41 17.76
C VAL A 20 -7.23 -4.42 16.79
N GLN A 21 -7.55 -3.23 17.28
CA GLN A 21 -7.98 -2.12 16.44
C GLN A 21 -6.79 -1.72 15.56
N GLN A 22 -6.84 -2.09 14.29
CA GLN A 22 -5.94 -1.52 13.29
C GLN A 22 -6.16 0.00 13.27
N PRO A 23 -5.10 0.82 13.40
CA PRO A 23 -5.24 2.26 13.32
C PRO A 23 -5.86 2.61 11.96
N ALA A 24 -6.97 3.33 11.97
CA ALA A 24 -7.59 3.87 10.79
C ALA A 24 -6.54 4.72 10.04
N GLN A 25 -6.10 4.23 8.89
CA GLN A 25 -5.22 5.00 8.02
C GLN A 25 -6.00 6.25 7.59
N ALA A 26 -5.51 7.41 7.99
CA ALA A 26 -6.05 8.69 7.51
C ALA A 26 -5.71 8.77 6.02
N GLN A 27 -6.60 8.29 5.16
CA GLN A 27 -6.56 8.57 3.73
C GLN A 27 -6.76 10.09 3.57
N ALA A 28 -5.68 10.80 3.28
CA ALA A 28 -5.81 12.12 2.74
C ALA A 28 -6.65 11.97 1.46
N THR A 29 -7.77 12.71 1.37
CA THR A 29 -8.59 12.74 0.15
C THR A 29 -7.79 13.40 -0.95
N SER A 30 -6.97 12.63 -1.64
CA SER A 30 -6.20 13.11 -2.77
C SER A 30 -7.09 13.10 -4.00
N LYS A 31 -6.99 14.15 -4.80
CA LYS A 31 -7.73 14.26 -6.06
C LYS A 31 -7.11 13.31 -7.10
N PRO A 32 -7.92 12.73 -8.00
CA PRO A 32 -7.38 12.00 -9.13
C PRO A 32 -6.43 12.88 -9.94
N VAL A 33 -5.29 12.34 -10.34
CA VAL A 33 -4.35 13.03 -11.22
C VAL A 33 -4.37 12.41 -12.61
N GLY A 34 -4.44 13.25 -13.63
CA GLY A 34 -4.25 12.84 -15.02
C GLY A 34 -2.77 12.73 -15.35
N CYS A 35 -2.33 11.56 -15.82
CA CYS A 35 -1.00 11.35 -16.33
C CYS A 35 -1.03 11.44 -17.87
N ASN A 36 -0.68 12.59 -18.40
CA ASN A 36 -0.60 12.88 -19.84
C ASN A 36 0.84 13.17 -20.32
N LEU A 37 1.82 12.91 -19.46
CA LEU A 37 3.23 13.08 -19.72
C LEU A 37 3.94 11.73 -19.79
N ALA A 38 5.10 11.69 -20.42
CA ALA A 38 5.95 10.49 -20.45
C ALA A 38 6.47 10.09 -19.05
N TRP A 39 6.36 10.97 -18.08
CA TRP A 39 6.79 10.75 -16.70
C TRP A 39 5.76 11.31 -15.71
N CYS A 40 5.37 10.49 -14.73
CA CYS A 40 4.40 10.82 -13.68
C CYS A 40 5.02 10.64 -12.30
N PRO A 41 5.50 11.71 -11.67
CA PRO A 41 6.03 11.64 -10.32
C PRO A 41 4.91 11.52 -9.29
N ILE A 42 5.08 10.59 -8.35
CA ILE A 42 4.18 10.31 -7.23
C ILE A 42 5.00 10.51 -5.96
N HIS A 43 4.68 11.52 -5.18
CA HIS A 43 5.41 11.79 -3.94
C HIS A 43 4.87 10.89 -2.84
N VAL A 44 5.79 10.30 -2.10
CA VAL A 44 5.55 9.44 -0.94
C VAL A 44 6.25 10.05 0.25
N GLU A 45 5.57 10.17 1.38
CA GLU A 45 6.09 10.82 2.57
C GLU A 45 5.62 10.09 3.83
N VAL A 46 6.49 9.94 4.81
CA VAL A 46 6.10 9.49 6.15
C VAL A 46 5.72 10.71 6.98
N VAL A 47 4.50 10.75 7.46
CA VAL A 47 3.93 11.82 8.26
C VAL A 47 3.50 11.30 9.63
N LYS A 48 3.46 12.18 10.62
CA LYS A 48 2.84 11.86 11.91
C LYS A 48 1.38 12.31 11.89
N ASN A 49 0.48 11.41 12.28
CA ASN A 49 -0.92 11.76 12.47
C ASN A 49 -1.12 12.57 13.78
N ALA A 50 -2.34 13.00 14.06
CA ALA A 50 -2.66 13.77 15.25
C ALA A 50 -2.35 13.06 16.59
N ALA A 51 -2.29 11.73 16.57
CA ALA A 51 -1.90 10.90 17.72
C ALA A 51 -0.38 10.65 17.81
N GLY A 52 0.43 11.24 16.92
CA GLY A 52 1.87 11.06 16.85
C GLY A 52 2.33 9.76 16.19
N ALA A 53 1.39 8.91 15.73
CA ALA A 53 1.73 7.68 15.01
C ALA A 53 2.16 7.99 13.57
N GLU A 54 3.16 7.25 13.09
CA GLU A 54 3.65 7.35 11.71
C GLU A 54 2.65 6.74 10.73
N ALA A 55 2.44 7.42 9.61
CA ALA A 55 1.56 7.00 8.54
C ALA A 55 2.19 7.34 7.19
N LEU A 56 1.88 6.55 6.15
CA LEU A 56 2.32 6.82 4.80
C LEU A 56 1.31 7.70 4.07
N ARG A 57 1.78 8.83 3.55
CA ARG A 57 1.02 9.72 2.68
C ARG A 57 1.55 9.62 1.25
N VAL A 58 0.67 9.35 0.31
CA VAL A 58 0.95 9.36 -1.13
C VAL A 58 0.22 10.54 -1.76
N SER A 59 0.87 11.26 -2.67
CA SER A 59 0.31 12.50 -3.25
C SER A 59 -0.98 12.28 -4.04
N PHE A 60 -1.17 11.07 -4.58
CA PHE A 60 -2.35 10.70 -5.36
C PHE A 60 -2.76 9.27 -5.02
N ASP A 61 -4.04 9.05 -4.79
CA ASP A 61 -4.65 7.73 -4.60
C ASP A 61 -5.21 7.14 -5.90
N GLU A 62 -5.44 7.98 -6.91
CA GLU A 62 -5.84 7.55 -8.25
C GLU A 62 -5.04 8.28 -9.34
N ILE A 63 -4.41 7.51 -10.22
CA ILE A 63 -3.64 7.98 -11.37
C ILE A 63 -4.37 7.54 -12.62
N ARG A 64 -4.84 8.49 -13.43
CA ARG A 64 -5.52 8.23 -14.70
C ARG A 64 -4.58 8.46 -15.86
N MET A 65 -4.34 7.43 -16.65
CA MET A 65 -3.60 7.56 -17.90
C MET A 65 -4.44 8.27 -18.94
N ALA A 66 -3.81 9.16 -19.71
CA ALA A 66 -4.50 9.80 -20.81
C ALA A 66 -4.85 8.79 -21.92
N PRO A 67 -6.04 8.89 -22.55
CA PRO A 67 -6.40 8.07 -23.69
C PRO A 67 -5.36 8.23 -24.83
N LYS A 68 -5.07 7.14 -25.51
CA LYS A 68 -4.10 7.10 -26.64
C LYS A 68 -2.65 7.46 -26.27
N HIS A 69 -2.34 7.60 -24.98
CA HIS A 69 -0.97 7.79 -24.53
C HIS A 69 -0.24 6.44 -24.52
N THR A 70 0.87 6.33 -25.20
CA THR A 70 1.61 5.06 -25.39
C THR A 70 2.45 4.65 -24.17
N GLY A 71 2.06 5.10 -23.01
CA GLY A 71 2.71 4.76 -21.75
C GLY A 71 3.42 5.92 -21.08
N ALA A 72 3.71 5.75 -19.82
CA ALA A 72 4.45 6.69 -18.99
C ALA A 72 5.24 5.95 -17.92
N THR A 73 6.35 6.51 -17.48
CA THR A 73 7.03 6.05 -16.28
C THR A 73 6.33 6.60 -15.05
N LEU A 74 5.75 5.72 -14.24
CA LEU A 74 5.21 6.05 -12.91
C LEU A 74 6.37 5.97 -11.92
N THR A 75 6.65 7.04 -11.20
CA THR A 75 7.78 7.11 -10.28
C THR A 75 7.31 7.50 -8.88
N TRP A 76 7.37 6.57 -7.94
CA TRP A 76 7.17 6.83 -6.52
C TRP A 76 8.47 7.33 -5.92
N LYS A 77 8.44 8.52 -5.36
CA LYS A 77 9.61 9.18 -4.78
C LYS A 77 9.39 9.46 -3.31
N LEU A 78 10.25 8.87 -2.46
CA LEU A 78 10.21 9.08 -1.01
C LEU A 78 10.84 10.44 -0.68
N MET A 79 10.02 11.35 -0.18
CA MET A 79 10.37 12.74 0.11
C MET A 79 10.38 12.98 1.62
N GLY A 80 11.34 13.78 2.10
CA GLY A 80 11.35 14.25 3.49
C GLY A 80 11.40 13.16 4.58
N SER A 81 11.74 11.93 4.20
CA SER A 81 11.67 10.76 5.09
C SER A 81 13.01 10.01 5.10
N PRO A 82 14.11 10.61 5.60
CA PRO A 82 15.46 10.09 5.48
C PRO A 82 15.68 8.75 6.21
N ASP A 83 14.84 8.44 7.20
CA ASP A 83 14.92 7.20 8.01
C ASP A 83 14.18 6.02 7.37
N TYR A 84 13.60 6.22 6.18
CA TYR A 84 12.82 5.22 5.46
C TYR A 84 13.42 4.91 4.09
N GLU A 85 13.04 3.75 3.55
CA GLU A 85 13.53 3.25 2.28
C GLU A 85 12.45 2.46 1.53
N PHE A 86 12.55 2.42 0.21
CA PHE A 86 11.90 1.42 -0.62
C PHE A 86 12.74 0.14 -0.69
N ARG A 87 12.06 -1.00 -0.79
CA ARG A 87 12.61 -2.34 -1.03
C ARG A 87 11.99 -2.96 -2.29
N ALA A 88 12.43 -4.13 -2.68
CA ALA A 88 11.98 -4.78 -3.91
C ALA A 88 10.46 -5.01 -4.01
N ASP A 89 9.77 -5.12 -2.87
CA ASP A 89 8.31 -5.30 -2.76
C ASP A 89 7.55 -4.01 -2.44
N SER A 90 8.20 -2.86 -2.57
CA SER A 90 7.62 -1.58 -2.12
C SER A 90 6.43 -1.10 -2.92
N VAL A 91 6.33 -1.45 -4.21
CA VAL A 91 5.12 -1.17 -4.99
C VAL A 91 4.65 -2.47 -5.63
N THR A 92 3.45 -2.91 -5.26
CA THR A 92 2.91 -4.18 -5.74
C THR A 92 1.46 -4.01 -6.19
N ALA A 93 1.12 -4.64 -7.33
CA ALA A 93 -0.27 -4.71 -7.77
C ALA A 93 -1.09 -5.64 -6.86
N LYS A 94 -2.35 -5.29 -6.67
CA LYS A 94 -3.32 -6.00 -5.85
C LYS A 94 -4.61 -6.26 -6.64
N GLY A 95 -5.49 -7.06 -6.04
CA GLY A 95 -6.83 -7.29 -6.58
C GLY A 95 -6.88 -8.17 -7.84
N ALA A 96 -7.99 -8.09 -8.55
CA ALA A 96 -8.32 -9.00 -9.65
C ALA A 96 -7.33 -8.92 -10.83
N ASN A 97 -6.74 -7.76 -11.07
CA ASN A 97 -5.82 -7.54 -12.20
C ASN A 97 -4.33 -7.68 -11.83
N ALA A 98 -4.02 -8.11 -10.60
CA ALA A 98 -2.63 -8.25 -10.14
C ALA A 98 -1.79 -9.18 -11.02
N ALA A 99 -2.37 -10.29 -11.50
CA ALA A 99 -1.66 -11.24 -12.35
C ALA A 99 -1.22 -10.65 -13.71
N SER A 100 -1.99 -9.70 -14.27
CA SER A 100 -1.65 -9.03 -15.53
C SER A 100 -0.75 -7.81 -15.33
N ALA A 101 -0.54 -7.37 -14.10
CA ALA A 101 0.21 -6.15 -13.80
C ALA A 101 1.68 -6.23 -14.25
N ALA A 102 2.33 -7.39 -14.15
CA ALA A 102 3.73 -7.54 -14.56
C ALA A 102 3.96 -7.21 -16.05
N ALA A 103 2.98 -7.51 -16.90
CA ALA A 103 3.04 -7.17 -18.33
C ALA A 103 2.77 -5.67 -18.59
N GLN A 104 1.98 -5.02 -17.72
CA GLN A 104 1.64 -3.60 -17.83
C GLN A 104 2.70 -2.68 -17.22
N PHE A 105 3.33 -3.12 -16.13
CA PHE A 105 4.23 -2.30 -15.32
C PHE A 105 5.62 -2.96 -15.20
N PRO A 106 6.39 -3.10 -16.29
CA PRO A 106 7.77 -3.58 -16.15
C PRO A 106 8.58 -2.63 -15.29
N LEU A 107 9.31 -3.20 -14.33
CA LEU A 107 10.19 -2.44 -13.46
C LEU A 107 11.30 -1.77 -14.28
N ARG A 108 11.49 -0.48 -14.04
CA ARG A 108 12.54 0.30 -14.71
C ARG A 108 13.68 0.69 -13.79
N LEU A 109 13.36 1.17 -12.58
CA LEU A 109 14.35 1.71 -11.66
C LEU A 109 13.93 1.45 -10.22
N ILE A 110 14.91 1.04 -9.39
CA ILE A 110 14.76 0.96 -7.93
C ILE A 110 16.00 1.59 -7.29
N SER A 111 15.75 2.46 -6.33
CA SER A 111 16.76 2.94 -5.40
C SER A 111 16.14 3.05 -3.99
N ALA A 112 16.93 3.34 -2.98
CA ALA A 112 16.44 3.45 -1.59
C ALA A 112 15.31 4.49 -1.41
N ASN A 113 15.22 5.46 -2.29
CA ASN A 113 14.22 6.54 -2.23
C ASN A 113 13.39 6.70 -3.51
N GLU A 114 13.53 5.79 -4.46
CA GLU A 114 12.81 5.87 -5.74
C GLU A 114 12.45 4.49 -6.25
N TYR A 115 11.18 4.32 -6.64
CA TYR A 115 10.63 3.11 -7.20
C TYR A 115 9.86 3.46 -8.48
N ALA A 116 10.20 2.84 -9.60
CA ALA A 116 9.59 3.19 -10.87
C ALA A 116 9.12 1.98 -11.67
N TYR A 117 7.98 2.17 -12.32
CA TYR A 117 7.44 1.25 -13.33
C TYR A 117 7.13 2.00 -14.62
N ASP A 118 7.43 1.39 -15.75
CA ASP A 118 6.91 1.86 -17.03
C ASP A 118 5.48 1.31 -17.22
N ASN A 119 4.49 2.19 -17.26
CA ASN A 119 3.13 1.80 -17.58
C ASN A 119 2.95 1.80 -19.10
N ARG A 120 2.68 0.66 -19.69
CA ARG A 120 2.47 0.52 -21.15
C ARG A 120 1.16 1.11 -21.62
N ASN A 121 0.18 1.27 -20.75
CA ASN A 121 -1.16 1.80 -21.04
C ASN A 121 -1.78 1.21 -22.32
N ASN A 122 -1.66 -0.11 -22.54
CA ASN A 122 -2.14 -0.79 -23.75
C ASN A 122 -3.47 -1.55 -23.53
N ASN A 123 -4.18 -1.22 -22.48
CA ASN A 123 -5.52 -1.74 -22.17
C ASN A 123 -6.32 -0.73 -21.34
N ALA A 124 -7.63 -0.93 -21.21
CA ALA A 124 -8.54 -0.10 -20.43
C ALA A 124 -8.86 -0.71 -19.06
N LEU A 125 -7.86 -1.23 -18.36
CA LEU A 125 -8.05 -1.86 -17.06
C LEU A 125 -7.65 -0.92 -15.91
N LYS A 126 -8.27 -1.18 -14.75
CA LYS A 126 -7.93 -0.57 -13.47
C LYS A 126 -7.02 -1.51 -12.71
N TYR A 127 -5.95 -0.97 -12.13
CA TYR A 127 -4.97 -1.69 -11.33
C TYR A 127 -4.90 -1.09 -9.93
N ASP A 128 -5.33 -1.85 -8.94
CA ASP A 128 -5.09 -1.49 -7.55
C ASP A 128 -3.63 -1.78 -7.21
N TYR A 129 -2.99 -0.89 -6.47
CA TYR A 129 -1.62 -1.07 -6.02
C TYR A 129 -1.47 -0.73 -4.53
N GLU A 130 -0.43 -1.27 -3.94
CA GLU A 130 -0.02 -0.99 -2.57
C GLU A 130 1.39 -0.45 -2.58
N VAL A 131 1.61 0.66 -1.86
CA VAL A 131 2.93 1.23 -1.60
C VAL A 131 3.34 0.89 -0.18
N ARG A 132 4.58 0.42 -0.02
CA ARG A 132 5.20 0.09 1.26
C ARG A 132 6.49 0.86 1.44
N VAL A 133 6.73 1.37 2.63
CA VAL A 133 8.04 1.88 3.01
C VAL A 133 8.49 1.23 4.31
N TYR A 134 9.77 1.00 4.40
CA TYR A 134 10.41 0.32 5.52
C TYR A 134 11.34 1.27 6.25
N LYS A 135 11.43 1.14 7.56
CA LYS A 135 12.42 1.87 8.33
C LYS A 135 13.82 1.33 7.96
N LYS A 136 14.77 2.22 7.68
CA LYS A 136 16.13 1.84 7.33
C LYS A 136 16.75 0.98 8.42
N GLY A 137 17.49 -0.05 7.99
CA GLY A 137 18.13 -1.00 8.90
C GLY A 137 17.17 -1.98 9.59
N SER A 138 15.85 -1.92 9.35
CA SER A 138 14.95 -2.92 9.89
C SER A 138 15.14 -4.29 9.22
N PRO A 139 15.00 -5.41 9.96
CA PRO A 139 15.15 -6.76 9.42
C PRO A 139 14.20 -7.06 8.24
N ALA A 140 14.56 -8.06 7.43
CA ALA A 140 13.62 -8.63 6.47
C ALA A 140 12.38 -9.17 7.19
N GLY A 141 11.19 -8.87 6.65
CA GLY A 141 9.90 -9.25 7.28
C GLY A 141 9.36 -8.25 8.32
N SER A 142 10.05 -7.13 8.56
CA SER A 142 9.50 -6.04 9.39
C SER A 142 8.21 -5.49 8.78
N THR A 143 7.29 -5.08 9.63
CA THR A 143 6.03 -4.45 9.21
C THR A 143 6.30 -3.10 8.57
N PRO A 144 5.91 -2.89 7.28
CA PRO A 144 6.05 -1.60 6.62
C PRO A 144 4.94 -0.62 7.01
N LEU A 145 5.15 0.66 6.73
CA LEU A 145 4.04 1.59 6.54
C LEU A 145 3.45 1.38 5.15
N VAL A 146 2.12 1.39 5.06
CA VAL A 146 1.38 1.00 3.85
C VAL A 146 0.40 2.08 3.43
N SER A 147 0.30 2.30 2.13
CA SER A 147 -0.77 3.08 1.50
C SER A 147 -1.25 2.36 0.24
N ASN A 148 -2.49 2.59 -0.15
CA ASN A 148 -3.09 2.00 -1.34
C ASN A 148 -3.41 3.07 -2.37
N GLY A 149 -3.44 2.68 -3.63
CA GLY A 149 -3.82 3.54 -4.72
C GLY A 149 -4.28 2.76 -5.94
N VAL A 150 -4.58 3.50 -7.00
CA VAL A 150 -5.13 2.96 -8.24
C VAL A 150 -4.46 3.59 -9.45
N VAL A 151 -4.15 2.77 -10.45
CA VAL A 151 -3.81 3.23 -11.80
C VAL A 151 -4.94 2.82 -12.74
N VAL A 152 -5.49 3.79 -13.46
CA VAL A 152 -6.54 3.58 -14.45
C VAL A 152 -5.93 3.78 -15.84
N ASN A 153 -5.79 2.70 -16.58
CA ASN A 153 -5.39 2.75 -17.99
C ASN A 153 -6.61 3.11 -18.86
N ALA A 154 -6.36 3.79 -19.98
CA ALA A 154 -7.42 4.35 -20.82
C ALA A 154 -7.39 3.91 -22.30
N ASN A 155 -6.54 2.94 -22.64
CA ASN A 155 -6.42 2.38 -24.01
C ASN A 155 -7.05 1.00 -24.12
#